data_3c13f461b76175b65d87050d49e5ee72
#
_entry.id   3c13f461b76175b65d87050d49e5ee72
#
_cell.length_a   1.000
_cell.length_b   1.000
_cell.length_c   1.000
_cell.angle_alpha   90.00
_cell.angle_beta   90.00
_cell.angle_gamma   90.00
#
_symmetry.space_group_name_H-M   'P 1'
#
loop_
_entity.id
_entity.type
_entity.pdbx_description
1 polymer ?
#
loop_
_entity_poly.entity_id
_entity_poly.type
_entity_poly.pdbx_seq_one_letter_code
_entity_poly.pdbx_strand_id
1 'polypeptide(L)'
;MGKGEEEAMKKKIAVLAGDGIGPEIVPAAVAVLEAVGKRGGHAFEFVHAAVGGQAIDDTGWPLPDDTLQLAKTSDAVLLGAVGGPKWEGLDYERRPERALLGLREQLGLFANLRPAKLYSELADASTLKREVIEGIDVLVVRELTGGIYFGKPKGVEATLTGHRGFNTEVYTTEEITRIAMVAFDVARKRRGVVTSVDKANVLESSELWRKVVIEVHKDYQDVELRHMYVDNCAMQLIRNPKQFDVLLTTNLFGDILSDEAAMLTGSIGMLPSASVGASAGMYEPIHGSAPDIAGKDAANPIGMIASGAMMLRYSFGMGEEADLIENAIQAVLGQGCRTGDIAAPGTTLVGTKEMSDRILQSIG
;
A
#
# COMPACT_ATOMS: atom_id res chain seq x y z
N MET A 1 5.63 -9.70 -37.33
CA MET A 1 6.14 -8.46 -36.75
C MET A 1 6.91 -8.88 -35.51
N GLY A 2 8.23 -8.62 -35.50
CA GLY A 2 9.13 -9.13 -34.47
C GLY A 2 8.76 -8.56 -33.10
N LYS A 3 8.80 -9.41 -32.06
CA LYS A 3 8.90 -8.96 -30.67
C LYS A 3 10.17 -8.11 -30.62
N GLY A 4 10.04 -6.80 -30.29
CA GLY A 4 11.21 -6.01 -29.97
C GLY A 4 11.92 -6.74 -28.81
N GLU A 5 13.23 -6.90 -28.93
CA GLU A 5 14.08 -7.34 -27.83
C GLU A 5 13.89 -6.30 -26.72
N GLU A 6 13.14 -6.61 -25.68
CA GLU A 6 13.09 -5.78 -24.46
C GLU A 6 14.49 -5.79 -23.88
N GLU A 7 15.06 -4.60 -23.76
CA GLU A 7 16.44 -4.40 -23.28
C GLU A 7 16.54 -4.89 -21.83
N ALA A 8 17.50 -5.76 -21.54
CA ALA A 8 17.71 -6.30 -20.19
C ALA A 8 17.95 -5.16 -19.18
N MET A 9 17.02 -4.96 -18.25
CA MET A 9 17.13 -3.91 -17.25
C MET A 9 17.91 -4.38 -16.03
N LYS A 10 18.78 -3.51 -15.50
CA LYS A 10 19.43 -3.70 -14.20
C LYS A 10 18.82 -2.70 -13.21
N LYS A 11 18.27 -3.19 -12.09
CA LYS A 11 17.59 -2.39 -11.07
C LYS A 11 18.14 -2.71 -9.69
N LYS A 12 18.41 -1.66 -8.91
CA LYS A 12 18.83 -1.77 -7.50
C LYS A 12 17.62 -1.54 -6.59
N ILE A 13 17.37 -2.46 -5.70
CA ILE A 13 16.21 -2.45 -4.79
C ILE A 13 16.73 -2.45 -3.35
N ALA A 14 16.37 -1.42 -2.58
CA ALA A 14 16.59 -1.40 -1.15
C ALA A 14 15.56 -2.32 -0.47
N VAL A 15 16.02 -3.30 0.29
CA VAL A 15 15.18 -4.28 0.99
C VAL A 15 15.23 -4.02 2.48
N LEU A 16 14.12 -3.57 3.04
CA LEU A 16 13.96 -3.17 4.42
C LEU A 16 12.93 -4.10 5.08
N ALA A 17 13.38 -5.25 5.60
CA ALA A 17 12.46 -6.26 6.15
C ALA A 17 11.69 -5.74 7.38
N GLY A 18 12.35 -4.98 8.25
CA GLY A 18 11.74 -4.38 9.45
C GLY A 18 11.43 -5.40 10.54
N ASP A 19 10.24 -5.31 11.14
CA ASP A 19 9.85 -5.94 12.39
C ASP A 19 8.78 -7.04 12.20
N GLY A 20 8.58 -7.82 13.25
CA GLY A 20 7.50 -8.81 13.34
C GLY A 20 7.54 -9.84 12.22
N ILE A 21 6.48 -9.90 11.41
CA ILE A 21 6.39 -10.82 10.27
C ILE A 21 7.19 -10.35 9.04
N GLY A 22 7.71 -9.11 9.02
CA GLY A 22 8.50 -8.58 7.92
C GLY A 22 9.65 -9.50 7.48
N PRO A 23 10.51 -10.00 8.39
CA PRO A 23 11.57 -10.96 8.09
C PRO A 23 11.10 -12.31 7.48
N GLU A 24 9.81 -12.66 7.58
CA GLU A 24 9.25 -13.87 6.98
C GLU A 24 8.66 -13.62 5.59
N ILE A 25 7.97 -12.50 5.39
CA ILE A 25 7.26 -12.20 4.14
C ILE A 25 8.14 -11.54 3.07
N VAL A 26 9.15 -10.76 3.47
CA VAL A 26 10.05 -10.08 2.53
C VAL A 26 10.90 -11.05 1.73
N PRO A 27 11.54 -12.09 2.31
CA PRO A 27 12.25 -13.10 1.54
C PRO A 27 11.37 -13.80 0.50
N ALA A 28 10.08 -14.00 0.79
CA ALA A 28 9.12 -14.57 -0.15
C ALA A 28 8.96 -13.68 -1.41
N ALA A 29 8.78 -12.38 -1.20
CA ALA A 29 8.67 -11.45 -2.31
C ALA A 29 9.98 -11.31 -3.10
N VAL A 30 11.13 -11.29 -2.43
CA VAL A 30 12.46 -11.24 -3.07
C VAL A 30 12.65 -12.47 -3.98
N ALA A 31 12.36 -13.67 -3.48
CA ALA A 31 12.50 -14.91 -4.25
C ALA A 31 11.60 -14.92 -5.51
N VAL A 32 10.37 -14.43 -5.38
CA VAL A 32 9.43 -14.28 -6.51
C VAL A 32 9.95 -13.27 -7.53
N LEU A 33 10.45 -12.12 -7.08
CA LEU A 33 11.01 -11.09 -7.96
C LEU A 33 12.26 -11.60 -8.68
N GLU A 34 13.15 -12.35 -8.01
CA GLU A 34 14.33 -12.99 -8.65
C GLU A 34 13.91 -13.97 -9.74
N ALA A 35 12.91 -14.82 -9.48
CA ALA A 35 12.41 -15.78 -10.45
C ALA A 35 11.85 -15.10 -11.69
N VAL A 36 11.02 -14.07 -11.50
CA VAL A 36 10.41 -13.30 -12.59
C VAL A 36 11.47 -12.50 -13.36
N GLY A 37 12.39 -11.86 -12.66
CA GLY A 37 13.50 -11.13 -13.28
C GLY A 37 14.37 -12.06 -14.15
N LYS A 38 14.73 -13.23 -13.64
CA LYS A 38 15.48 -14.24 -14.38
C LYS A 38 14.74 -14.70 -15.64
N ARG A 39 13.42 -14.91 -15.54
CA ARG A 39 12.58 -15.31 -16.67
C ARG A 39 12.47 -14.23 -17.74
N GLY A 40 12.35 -12.95 -17.33
CA GLY A 40 12.31 -11.78 -18.22
C GLY A 40 13.69 -11.34 -18.74
N GLY A 41 14.79 -11.96 -18.28
CA GLY A 41 16.15 -11.54 -18.65
C GLY A 41 16.62 -10.27 -17.93
N HIS A 42 15.96 -9.87 -16.85
CA HIS A 42 16.29 -8.69 -16.04
C HIS A 42 17.20 -9.06 -14.85
N ALA A 43 18.00 -8.10 -14.39
CA ALA A 43 18.89 -8.26 -13.23
C ALA A 43 18.45 -7.34 -12.10
N PHE A 44 18.01 -7.92 -10.99
CA PHE A 44 17.68 -7.19 -9.76
C PHE A 44 18.81 -7.36 -8.73
N GLU A 45 19.28 -6.23 -8.20
CA GLU A 45 20.24 -6.19 -7.11
C GLU A 45 19.52 -5.82 -5.82
N PHE A 46 19.34 -6.79 -4.92
CA PHE A 46 18.71 -6.60 -3.63
C PHE A 46 19.73 -6.25 -2.57
N VAL A 47 19.61 -5.05 -1.98
CA VAL A 47 20.52 -4.58 -0.93
C VAL A 47 19.73 -4.41 0.36
N HIS A 48 20.10 -5.17 1.39
CA HIS A 48 19.40 -5.20 2.68
C HIS A 48 19.92 -4.16 3.64
N ALA A 49 19.02 -3.53 4.42
CA ALA A 49 19.35 -2.65 5.54
C ALA A 49 18.32 -2.76 6.66
N ALA A 50 18.75 -2.45 7.89
CA ALA A 50 17.88 -2.44 9.06
C ALA A 50 16.99 -1.19 9.07
N VAL A 51 15.75 -1.36 9.55
CA VAL A 51 14.75 -0.30 9.71
C VAL A 51 13.81 -0.63 10.86
N GLY A 52 13.15 0.38 11.41
CA GLY A 52 12.15 0.19 12.46
C GLY A 52 12.76 -0.22 13.81
N GLY A 53 12.11 -1.16 14.47
CA GLY A 53 12.53 -1.67 15.77
C GLY A 53 13.86 -2.42 15.74
N GLN A 54 14.10 -3.20 14.68
CA GLN A 54 15.40 -3.83 14.44
C GLN A 54 16.52 -2.79 14.43
N ALA A 55 16.35 -1.69 13.70
CA ALA A 55 17.35 -0.63 13.64
C ALA A 55 17.52 0.09 14.98
N ILE A 56 16.46 0.25 15.77
CA ILE A 56 16.55 0.80 17.13
C ILE A 56 17.40 -0.08 18.03
N ASP A 57 17.21 -1.40 17.95
CA ASP A 57 18.00 -2.35 18.75
C ASP A 57 19.50 -2.29 18.39
N ASP A 58 19.81 -2.11 17.10
CA ASP A 58 21.18 -2.10 16.60
C ASP A 58 21.90 -0.74 16.79
N THR A 59 21.18 0.38 16.61
CA THR A 59 21.76 1.73 16.48
C THR A 59 21.16 2.78 17.41
N GLY A 60 20.02 2.49 18.03
CA GLY A 60 19.24 3.43 18.86
C GLY A 60 18.28 4.32 18.05
N TRP A 61 18.25 4.22 16.71
CA TRP A 61 17.39 5.02 15.81
C TRP A 61 16.58 4.16 14.86
N PRO A 62 15.30 4.51 14.56
CA PRO A 62 14.42 3.72 13.71
C PRO A 62 14.80 3.78 12.21
N LEU A 63 15.46 4.84 11.78
CA LEU A 63 15.91 5.04 10.39
C LEU A 63 17.37 5.53 10.43
N PRO A 64 18.35 4.63 10.36
CA PRO A 64 19.76 5.01 10.27
C PRO A 64 20.07 5.76 8.96
N ASP A 65 21.07 6.66 9.01
CA ASP A 65 21.47 7.45 7.84
C ASP A 65 21.90 6.57 6.66
N ASP A 66 22.61 5.47 6.90
CA ASP A 66 23.02 4.53 5.85
C ASP A 66 21.82 3.87 5.17
N THR A 67 20.79 3.51 5.94
CA THR A 67 19.52 2.98 5.40
C THR A 67 18.80 4.02 4.55
N LEU A 68 18.74 5.26 5.01
CA LEU A 68 18.15 6.36 4.25
C LEU A 68 18.93 6.64 2.96
N GLN A 69 20.27 6.62 2.99
CA GLN A 69 21.10 6.80 1.80
C GLN A 69 20.92 5.65 0.81
N LEU A 70 20.85 4.41 1.30
CA LEU A 70 20.52 3.26 0.47
C LEU A 70 19.16 3.45 -0.24
N ALA A 71 18.12 3.85 0.50
CA ALA A 71 16.79 4.10 -0.06
C ALA A 71 16.83 5.19 -1.14
N LYS A 72 17.55 6.30 -0.90
CA LYS A 72 17.69 7.42 -1.86
C LYS A 72 18.48 7.07 -3.14
N THR A 73 19.36 6.08 -3.07
CA THR A 73 20.23 5.68 -4.21
C THR A 73 19.77 4.40 -4.90
N SER A 74 18.64 3.85 -4.48
CA SER A 74 18.01 2.68 -5.10
C SER A 74 16.89 3.08 -6.06
N ASP A 75 16.61 2.23 -7.06
CA ASP A 75 15.52 2.46 -8.03
C ASP A 75 14.13 2.29 -7.38
N ALA A 76 14.06 1.50 -6.29
CA ALA A 76 12.85 1.31 -5.49
C ALA A 76 13.21 0.81 -4.08
N VAL A 77 12.25 0.94 -3.16
CA VAL A 77 12.32 0.41 -1.80
C VAL A 77 11.24 -0.65 -1.61
N LEU A 78 11.64 -1.83 -1.11
CA LEU A 78 10.75 -2.89 -0.68
C LEU A 78 10.77 -2.94 0.84
N LEU A 79 9.64 -2.60 1.47
CA LEU A 79 9.51 -2.50 2.92
C LEU A 79 8.57 -3.60 3.43
N GLY A 80 8.98 -4.33 4.47
CA GLY A 80 8.13 -5.34 5.10
C GLY A 80 7.11 -4.72 6.05
N ALA A 81 7.48 -4.58 7.31
CA ALA A 81 6.63 -3.98 8.32
C ALA A 81 7.47 -3.32 9.41
N VAL A 82 6.92 -2.34 10.12
CA VAL A 82 7.59 -1.70 11.26
C VAL A 82 6.64 -1.63 12.45
N GLY A 83 7.22 -1.64 13.67
CA GLY A 83 6.46 -1.52 14.89
C GLY A 83 6.40 -2.78 15.73
N GLY A 84 5.99 -2.61 16.98
CA GLY A 84 5.78 -3.70 17.92
C GLY A 84 5.75 -3.23 19.38
N PRO A 85 5.15 -4.03 20.28
CA PRO A 85 4.92 -3.63 21.67
C PRO A 85 6.21 -3.35 22.44
N LYS A 86 7.33 -3.93 22.03
CA LYS A 86 8.65 -3.71 22.65
C LYS A 86 9.06 -2.23 22.68
N TRP A 87 8.67 -1.45 21.68
CA TRP A 87 9.11 -0.07 21.49
C TRP A 87 8.03 0.98 21.77
N GLU A 88 6.81 0.58 22.19
CA GLU A 88 5.71 1.51 22.50
C GLU A 88 6.04 2.52 23.61
N GLY A 89 6.90 2.13 24.56
CA GLY A 89 7.33 2.98 25.67
C GLY A 89 8.39 4.04 25.31
N LEU A 90 8.89 4.04 24.06
CA LEU A 90 9.86 5.03 23.62
C LEU A 90 9.20 6.40 23.33
N ASP A 91 10.02 7.44 23.40
CA ASP A 91 9.64 8.78 22.94
C ASP A 91 9.16 8.72 21.49
N TYR A 92 8.18 9.55 21.16
CA TYR A 92 7.52 9.57 19.84
C TYR A 92 8.51 9.57 18.66
N GLU A 93 9.59 10.38 18.74
CA GLU A 93 10.59 10.51 17.67
C GLU A 93 11.47 9.26 17.48
N ARG A 94 11.45 8.35 18.46
CA ARG A 94 12.23 7.11 18.46
C ARG A 94 11.41 5.85 18.22
N ARG A 95 10.12 5.97 18.00
CA ARG A 95 9.26 4.81 17.69
C ARG A 95 9.54 4.27 16.29
N PRO A 96 9.40 2.95 16.05
CA PRO A 96 9.65 2.33 14.75
C PRO A 96 8.90 2.98 13.59
N GLU A 97 7.66 3.43 13.82
CA GLU A 97 6.78 4.07 12.82
C GLU A 97 7.37 5.37 12.27
N ARG A 98 8.30 6.01 13.01
CA ARG A 98 9.02 7.19 12.53
C ARG A 98 9.92 6.89 11.34
N ALA A 99 10.38 5.65 11.19
CA ALA A 99 11.13 5.23 10.01
C ALA A 99 10.28 5.32 8.74
N LEU A 100 9.06 4.81 8.79
CA LEU A 100 8.12 4.86 7.67
C LEU A 100 7.80 6.30 7.26
N LEU A 101 7.46 7.16 8.24
CA LEU A 101 7.17 8.57 7.99
C LEU A 101 8.40 9.30 7.45
N GLY A 102 9.59 9.02 7.99
CA GLY A 102 10.85 9.58 7.51
C GLY A 102 11.18 9.17 6.07
N LEU A 103 11.00 7.90 5.71
CA LEU A 103 11.18 7.44 4.33
C LEU A 103 10.22 8.14 3.37
N ARG A 104 8.93 8.24 3.70
CA ARG A 104 7.93 8.92 2.87
C ARG A 104 8.29 10.40 2.65
N GLU A 105 8.68 11.10 3.69
CA GLU A 105 9.09 12.51 3.64
C GLU A 105 10.37 12.68 2.81
N GLN A 106 11.42 11.93 3.14
CA GLN A 106 12.75 12.07 2.55
C GLN A 106 12.85 11.61 1.09
N LEU A 107 11.99 10.70 0.66
CA LEU A 107 11.86 10.26 -0.72
C LEU A 107 10.79 11.04 -1.51
N GLY A 108 10.09 11.97 -0.87
CA GLY A 108 9.04 12.76 -1.50
C GLY A 108 7.84 11.93 -1.99
N LEU A 109 7.49 10.87 -1.25
CA LEU A 109 6.39 9.98 -1.59
C LEU A 109 5.07 10.61 -1.17
N PHE A 110 4.34 11.16 -2.11
CA PHE A 110 3.10 11.90 -1.83
C PHE A 110 1.81 11.15 -2.17
N ALA A 111 1.89 10.14 -3.04
CA ALA A 111 0.73 9.35 -3.45
C ALA A 111 0.84 7.91 -2.94
N ASN A 112 -0.15 7.44 -2.21
CA ASN A 112 -0.25 6.05 -1.80
C ASN A 112 -1.38 5.36 -2.57
N LEU A 113 -1.03 4.30 -3.28
CA LEU A 113 -1.92 3.49 -4.08
C LEU A 113 -2.23 2.20 -3.32
N ARG A 114 -3.49 1.99 -2.95
CA ARG A 114 -3.98 0.82 -2.20
C ARG A 114 -5.09 0.12 -2.98
N PRO A 115 -4.77 -0.90 -3.79
CA PRO A 115 -5.79 -1.67 -4.49
C PRO A 115 -6.54 -2.60 -3.53
N ALA A 116 -7.87 -2.61 -3.60
CA ALA A 116 -8.75 -3.57 -2.96
C ALA A 116 -9.44 -4.38 -4.08
N LYS A 117 -8.79 -5.46 -4.49
CA LYS A 117 -9.28 -6.38 -5.53
C LYS A 117 -9.62 -7.72 -4.88
N LEU A 118 -10.85 -8.18 -5.07
CA LEU A 118 -11.25 -9.51 -4.60
C LEU A 118 -10.84 -10.56 -5.62
N TYR A 119 -10.08 -11.54 -5.19
CA TYR A 119 -9.92 -12.80 -5.93
C TYR A 119 -11.21 -13.61 -5.79
N SER A 120 -11.77 -14.09 -6.90
CA SER A 120 -13.03 -14.86 -6.91
C SER A 120 -13.00 -16.09 -5.99
N GLU A 121 -11.82 -16.67 -5.82
CA GLU A 121 -11.50 -17.82 -4.97
C GLU A 121 -11.59 -17.50 -3.48
N LEU A 122 -11.63 -16.23 -3.11
CA LEU A 122 -11.72 -15.75 -1.72
C LEU A 122 -13.07 -15.15 -1.36
N ALA A 123 -14.05 -15.20 -2.26
CA ALA A 123 -15.37 -14.62 -2.00
C ALA A 123 -16.04 -15.17 -0.72
N ASP A 124 -15.75 -16.43 -0.37
CA ASP A 124 -16.30 -17.07 0.83
C ASP A 124 -15.49 -16.77 2.12
N ALA A 125 -14.33 -16.11 2.01
CA ALA A 125 -13.54 -15.63 3.15
C ALA A 125 -14.02 -14.28 3.68
N SER A 126 -14.80 -13.53 2.89
CA SER A 126 -15.38 -12.26 3.33
C SER A 126 -16.62 -12.49 4.21
N THR A 127 -16.84 -11.57 5.14
CA THR A 127 -18.05 -11.54 5.96
C THR A 127 -19.27 -10.96 5.24
N LEU A 128 -19.07 -10.38 4.06
CA LEU A 128 -20.14 -9.82 3.24
C LEU A 128 -20.70 -10.87 2.28
N LYS A 129 -21.94 -10.64 1.84
CA LYS A 129 -22.57 -11.49 0.85
C LYS A 129 -21.81 -11.47 -0.48
N ARG A 130 -21.62 -12.65 -1.08
CA ARG A 130 -20.90 -12.82 -2.35
C ARG A 130 -21.40 -11.87 -3.44
N GLU A 131 -22.71 -11.69 -3.58
CA GLU A 131 -23.34 -10.80 -4.56
C GLU A 131 -22.91 -9.33 -4.44
N VAL A 132 -22.52 -8.90 -3.22
CA VAL A 132 -22.03 -7.53 -2.95
C VAL A 132 -20.59 -7.38 -3.39
N ILE A 133 -19.75 -8.38 -3.09
CA ILE A 133 -18.27 -8.28 -3.21
C ILE A 133 -17.71 -8.86 -4.49
N GLU A 134 -18.38 -9.80 -5.16
CA GLU A 134 -17.87 -10.44 -6.38
C GLU A 134 -17.58 -9.42 -7.48
N GLY A 135 -16.33 -9.44 -7.99
CA GLY A 135 -15.87 -8.52 -9.01
C GLY A 135 -15.50 -7.11 -8.50
N ILE A 136 -15.29 -6.95 -7.19
CA ILE A 136 -14.71 -5.71 -6.64
C ILE A 136 -13.30 -5.54 -7.18
N ASP A 137 -13.02 -4.34 -7.68
CA ASP A 137 -11.71 -3.83 -8.04
C ASP A 137 -11.70 -2.31 -7.84
N VAL A 138 -11.33 -1.87 -6.65
CA VAL A 138 -11.26 -0.47 -6.23
C VAL A 138 -9.82 -0.10 -5.96
N LEU A 139 -9.39 1.06 -6.44
CA LEU A 139 -8.09 1.62 -6.10
C LEU A 139 -8.27 2.87 -5.25
N VAL A 140 -7.77 2.86 -4.01
CA VAL A 140 -7.69 4.06 -3.19
C VAL A 140 -6.38 4.80 -3.51
N VAL A 141 -6.49 6.05 -3.93
CA VAL A 141 -5.40 7.01 -4.14
C VAL A 141 -5.43 7.99 -2.98
N ARG A 142 -4.54 7.77 -2.01
CA ARG A 142 -4.42 8.52 -0.76
C ARG A 142 -3.28 9.53 -0.85
N GLU A 143 -3.54 10.78 -0.54
CA GLU A 143 -2.49 11.79 -0.33
C GLU A 143 -1.73 11.46 0.97
N LEU A 144 -0.38 11.52 0.98
CA LEU A 144 0.43 11.05 2.10
C LEU A 144 1.15 12.12 2.90
N THR A 145 1.35 13.31 2.35
CA THR A 145 2.31 14.31 2.89
C THR A 145 1.66 15.53 3.49
N GLY A 146 0.35 15.69 3.30
CA GLY A 146 -0.45 16.78 3.85
C GLY A 146 -1.42 16.33 4.95
N GLY A 147 -2.35 17.22 5.24
CA GLY A 147 -3.47 16.99 6.14
C GLY A 147 -3.11 17.02 7.62
N ILE A 148 -3.97 16.41 8.41
CA ILE A 148 -3.94 16.45 9.88
C ILE A 148 -2.71 15.73 10.48
N TYR A 149 -2.07 14.82 9.75
CA TYR A 149 -0.88 14.10 10.22
C TYR A 149 0.35 14.99 10.26
N PHE A 150 0.47 15.95 9.34
CA PHE A 150 1.64 16.80 9.16
C PHE A 150 1.39 18.26 9.51
N GLY A 151 0.13 18.72 9.51
CA GLY A 151 -0.24 20.09 9.79
C GLY A 151 0.24 20.60 11.15
N LYS A 152 0.57 21.87 11.20
CA LYS A 152 1.02 22.59 12.41
C LYS A 152 0.13 23.82 12.65
N PRO A 153 -0.09 24.24 13.91
CA PRO A 153 0.41 23.64 15.16
C PRO A 153 -0.31 22.33 15.54
N LYS A 154 0.37 21.45 16.27
CA LYS A 154 -0.20 20.26 16.86
C LYS A 154 0.45 19.95 18.22
N GLY A 155 -0.27 19.36 19.13
CA GLY A 155 0.29 19.02 20.45
C GLY A 155 -0.77 18.82 21.52
N VAL A 156 -0.27 18.69 22.74
CA VAL A 156 -1.06 18.66 23.96
C VAL A 156 -0.50 19.76 24.88
N GLU A 157 -1.38 20.66 25.33
CA GLU A 157 -1.04 21.75 26.24
C GLU A 157 -1.82 21.66 27.54
N ALA A 158 -1.21 22.08 28.63
CA ALA A 158 -1.89 22.17 29.92
C ALA A 158 -2.88 23.35 29.93
N THR A 159 -4.03 23.14 30.54
CA THR A 159 -5.07 24.17 30.78
C THR A 159 -5.37 24.26 32.28
N LEU A 160 -6.16 25.23 32.69
CA LEU A 160 -6.55 25.36 34.09
C LEU A 160 -7.34 24.16 34.63
N THR A 161 -8.01 23.40 33.77
CA THR A 161 -8.89 22.29 34.14
C THR A 161 -8.42 20.93 33.65
N GLY A 162 -7.21 20.85 33.08
CA GLY A 162 -6.66 19.59 32.55
C GLY A 162 -5.74 19.82 31.37
N HIS A 163 -6.01 19.14 30.24
CA HIS A 163 -5.19 19.23 29.03
C HIS A 163 -6.07 19.48 27.80
N ARG A 164 -5.50 20.16 26.81
CA ARG A 164 -6.11 20.36 25.48
C ARG A 164 -5.20 19.71 24.43
N GLY A 165 -5.72 18.73 23.71
CA GLY A 165 -5.06 18.14 22.54
C GLY A 165 -5.58 18.77 21.24
N PHE A 166 -4.71 19.04 20.28
CA PHE A 166 -5.10 19.63 18.99
C PHE A 166 -4.17 19.21 17.87
N ASN A 167 -4.75 19.08 16.67
CA ASN A 167 -4.05 18.91 15.40
C ASN A 167 -4.64 19.87 14.39
N THR A 168 -3.84 20.33 13.43
CA THR A 168 -4.29 21.22 12.35
C THR A 168 -4.35 20.42 11.05
N GLU A 169 -5.46 20.48 10.33
CA GLU A 169 -5.56 19.96 8.97
C GLU A 169 -5.21 21.06 7.99
N VAL A 170 -4.22 20.79 7.14
CA VAL A 170 -3.75 21.75 6.13
C VAL A 170 -3.55 21.03 4.80
N TYR A 171 -4.11 21.61 3.74
CA TYR A 171 -3.84 21.25 2.35
C TYR A 171 -3.57 22.48 1.51
N THR A 172 -2.57 22.39 0.64
CA THR A 172 -2.28 23.41 -0.37
C THR A 172 -2.85 23.03 -1.73
N THR A 173 -3.04 24.01 -2.59
CA THR A 173 -3.44 23.75 -3.99
C THR A 173 -2.48 22.81 -4.69
N GLU A 174 -1.16 22.94 -4.45
CA GLU A 174 -0.14 22.11 -5.07
C GLU A 174 -0.27 20.63 -4.65
N GLU A 175 -0.45 20.37 -3.36
CA GLU A 175 -0.63 19.01 -2.83
C GLU A 175 -1.88 18.36 -3.42
N ILE A 176 -2.99 19.07 -3.49
CA ILE A 176 -4.24 18.56 -4.06
C ILE A 176 -4.09 18.34 -5.57
N THR A 177 -3.46 19.26 -6.30
CA THR A 177 -3.27 19.16 -7.75
C THR A 177 -2.48 17.90 -8.11
N ARG A 178 -1.31 17.67 -7.47
CA ARG A 178 -0.45 16.54 -7.79
C ARG A 178 -1.12 15.18 -7.52
N ILE A 179 -1.87 15.06 -6.41
CA ILE A 179 -2.56 13.80 -6.11
C ILE A 179 -3.78 13.57 -7.01
N ALA A 180 -4.49 14.62 -7.40
CA ALA A 180 -5.60 14.55 -8.34
C ALA A 180 -5.11 14.09 -9.73
N MET A 181 -3.99 14.62 -10.22
CA MET A 181 -3.38 14.17 -11.47
C MET A 181 -3.07 12.67 -11.44
N VAL A 182 -2.45 12.17 -10.36
CA VAL A 182 -2.19 10.73 -10.18
C VAL A 182 -3.48 9.92 -10.26
N ALA A 183 -4.55 10.37 -9.58
CA ALA A 183 -5.82 9.65 -9.59
C ALA A 183 -6.47 9.60 -10.99
N PHE A 184 -6.43 10.70 -11.73
CA PHE A 184 -6.97 10.75 -13.09
C PHE A 184 -6.13 9.93 -14.08
N ASP A 185 -4.79 10.00 -13.99
CA ASP A 185 -3.89 9.21 -14.86
C ASP A 185 -4.06 7.71 -14.64
N VAL A 186 -4.26 7.29 -13.39
CA VAL A 186 -4.55 5.89 -13.07
C VAL A 186 -5.95 5.50 -13.57
N ALA A 187 -6.96 6.35 -13.39
CA ALA A 187 -8.31 6.06 -13.84
C ALA A 187 -8.40 5.84 -15.36
N ARG A 188 -7.62 6.60 -16.16
CA ARG A 188 -7.49 6.40 -17.62
C ARG A 188 -7.06 4.98 -18.01
N LYS A 189 -6.30 4.31 -17.14
CA LYS A 189 -5.82 2.93 -17.35
C LYS A 189 -6.76 1.88 -16.74
N ARG A 190 -7.87 2.32 -16.15
CA ARG A 190 -8.88 1.50 -15.49
C ARG A 190 -10.25 1.74 -16.13
N ARG A 191 -11.32 1.87 -15.33
CA ARG A 191 -12.69 2.07 -15.84
C ARG A 191 -13.05 3.52 -16.14
N GLY A 192 -12.13 4.44 -15.91
CA GLY A 192 -12.28 5.86 -16.23
C GLY A 192 -13.17 6.63 -15.26
N VAL A 193 -13.28 6.23 -13.99
CA VAL A 193 -14.12 6.91 -12.99
C VAL A 193 -13.30 7.27 -11.75
N VAL A 194 -13.26 8.54 -11.39
CA VAL A 194 -12.70 9.04 -10.11
C VAL A 194 -13.83 9.50 -9.21
N THR A 195 -13.88 8.94 -8.00
CA THR A 195 -14.72 9.47 -6.92
C THR A 195 -13.84 10.21 -5.92
N SER A 196 -13.90 11.54 -5.93
CA SER A 196 -13.21 12.40 -4.97
C SER A 196 -14.00 12.43 -3.67
N VAL A 197 -13.34 11.99 -2.59
CA VAL A 197 -13.93 11.86 -1.26
C VAL A 197 -13.48 13.00 -0.36
N ASP A 198 -14.43 13.72 0.22
CA ASP A 198 -14.18 14.90 1.02
C ASP A 198 -15.24 15.11 2.13
N LYS A 199 -15.12 16.17 2.90
CA LYS A 199 -16.12 16.63 3.87
C LYS A 199 -16.44 18.14 3.65
N ALA A 200 -16.61 18.53 2.40
CA ALA A 200 -16.75 19.93 1.97
C ALA A 200 -17.99 20.67 2.55
N ASN A 201 -18.95 19.93 3.10
CA ASN A 201 -20.10 20.52 3.81
C ASN A 201 -19.77 21.01 5.23
N VAL A 202 -18.55 20.76 5.75
CA VAL A 202 -18.14 21.08 7.13
C VAL A 202 -16.74 21.69 7.19
N LEU A 203 -15.79 21.20 6.38
CA LEU A 203 -14.37 21.56 6.47
C LEU A 203 -13.94 22.47 5.32
N GLU A 204 -13.34 23.61 5.65
CA GLU A 204 -12.78 24.55 4.69
C GLU A 204 -11.65 23.93 3.83
N SER A 205 -10.81 23.08 4.45
CA SER A 205 -9.77 22.32 3.74
C SER A 205 -10.36 21.40 2.67
N SER A 206 -11.49 20.76 2.97
CA SER A 206 -12.22 19.90 2.03
C SER A 206 -12.95 20.70 0.95
N GLU A 207 -13.40 21.91 1.24
CA GLU A 207 -13.97 22.81 0.23
C GLU A 207 -12.90 23.23 -0.81
N LEU A 208 -11.69 23.56 -0.33
CA LEU A 208 -10.54 23.82 -1.20
C LEU A 208 -10.20 22.57 -2.03
N TRP A 209 -10.14 21.39 -1.38
CA TRP A 209 -9.90 20.10 -2.05
C TRP A 209 -10.83 19.91 -3.24
N ARG A 210 -12.13 20.03 -3.02
CA ARG A 210 -13.15 19.86 -4.06
C ARG A 210 -12.97 20.87 -5.22
N LYS A 211 -12.72 22.14 -4.91
CA LYS A 211 -12.48 23.20 -5.91
C LYS A 211 -11.28 22.88 -6.79
N VAL A 212 -10.16 22.48 -6.20
CA VAL A 212 -8.92 22.17 -6.93
C VAL A 212 -9.09 20.90 -7.77
N VAL A 213 -9.72 19.85 -7.24
CA VAL A 213 -10.00 18.62 -8.01
C VAL A 213 -10.87 18.91 -9.24
N ILE A 214 -11.88 19.76 -9.12
CA ILE A 214 -12.72 20.20 -10.26
C ILE A 214 -11.86 20.97 -11.28
N GLU A 215 -10.93 21.82 -10.84
CA GLU A 215 -10.05 22.56 -11.75
C GLU A 215 -9.12 21.63 -12.53
N VAL A 216 -8.47 20.68 -11.85
CA VAL A 216 -7.61 19.68 -12.50
C VAL A 216 -8.40 18.80 -13.48
N HIS A 217 -9.65 18.44 -13.16
CA HIS A 217 -10.50 17.65 -14.03
C HIS A 217 -10.76 18.28 -15.41
N LYS A 218 -10.58 19.59 -15.58
CA LYS A 218 -10.73 20.22 -16.88
C LYS A 218 -9.78 19.67 -17.94
N ASP A 219 -8.61 19.18 -17.51
CA ASP A 219 -7.60 18.54 -18.38
C ASP A 219 -7.83 17.03 -18.54
N TYR A 220 -8.87 16.46 -17.91
CA TYR A 220 -9.18 15.03 -17.85
C TYR A 220 -10.65 14.73 -18.20
N GLN A 221 -11.18 15.41 -19.22
CA GLN A 221 -12.60 15.29 -19.63
C GLN A 221 -13.00 13.90 -20.14
N ASP A 222 -12.03 13.04 -20.39
CA ASP A 222 -12.19 11.62 -20.74
C ASP A 222 -12.44 10.72 -19.51
N VAL A 223 -12.29 11.25 -18.29
CA VAL A 223 -12.52 10.55 -17.01
C VAL A 223 -13.76 11.13 -16.34
N GLU A 224 -14.66 10.27 -15.87
CA GLU A 224 -15.82 10.70 -15.10
C GLU A 224 -15.40 11.12 -13.68
N LEU A 225 -15.75 12.33 -13.24
CA LEU A 225 -15.53 12.81 -11.88
C LEU A 225 -16.83 12.78 -11.09
N ARG A 226 -16.80 12.11 -9.94
CA ARG A 226 -17.86 12.12 -8.92
C ARG A 226 -17.33 12.70 -7.62
N HIS A 227 -18.20 13.33 -6.83
CA HIS A 227 -17.89 13.77 -5.48
C HIS A 227 -18.75 13.04 -4.47
N MET A 228 -18.14 12.63 -3.36
CA MET A 228 -18.86 11.95 -2.29
C MET A 228 -18.33 12.40 -0.93
N TYR A 229 -19.23 12.66 0.02
CA TYR A 229 -18.82 12.88 1.40
C TYR A 229 -18.29 11.59 2.02
N VAL A 230 -17.27 11.69 2.87
CA VAL A 230 -16.55 10.54 3.43
C VAL A 230 -17.46 9.59 4.19
N ASP A 231 -18.41 10.10 4.97
CA ASP A 231 -19.39 9.30 5.70
C ASP A 231 -20.31 8.50 4.77
N ASN A 232 -20.73 9.09 3.65
CA ASN A 232 -21.49 8.36 2.64
C ASN A 232 -20.60 7.35 1.89
N CYS A 233 -19.34 7.69 1.62
CA CYS A 233 -18.39 6.77 0.97
C CYS A 233 -18.20 5.50 1.82
N ALA A 234 -17.98 5.63 3.13
CA ALA A 234 -17.89 4.50 4.04
C ALA A 234 -19.15 3.60 3.99
N MET A 235 -20.34 4.19 4.04
CA MET A 235 -21.57 3.40 3.89
C MET A 235 -21.67 2.70 2.53
N GLN A 236 -21.26 3.37 1.44
CA GLN A 236 -21.37 2.83 0.09
C GLN A 236 -20.31 1.76 -0.21
N LEU A 237 -19.14 1.79 0.43
CA LEU A 237 -18.15 0.72 0.36
C LEU A 237 -18.73 -0.61 0.84
N ILE A 238 -19.54 -0.60 1.91
CA ILE A 238 -20.21 -1.80 2.41
C ILE A 238 -21.44 -2.17 1.57
N ARG A 239 -22.20 -1.16 1.10
CA ARG A 239 -23.48 -1.40 0.45
C ARG A 239 -23.39 -1.73 -1.03
N ASN A 240 -22.52 -1.02 -1.76
CA ASN A 240 -22.34 -1.13 -3.20
C ASN A 240 -20.93 -0.75 -3.63
N PRO A 241 -19.90 -1.54 -3.23
CA PRO A 241 -18.49 -1.23 -3.54
C PRO A 241 -18.19 -1.24 -5.04
N LYS A 242 -18.94 -1.98 -5.85
CA LYS A 242 -18.74 -2.11 -7.31
C LYS A 242 -18.92 -0.80 -8.07
N GLN A 243 -19.55 0.21 -7.49
CA GLN A 243 -19.70 1.52 -8.11
C GLN A 243 -18.39 2.30 -8.19
N PHE A 244 -17.40 1.94 -7.33
CA PHE A 244 -16.13 2.64 -7.24
C PHE A 244 -15.08 2.03 -8.17
N ASP A 245 -14.32 2.88 -8.84
CA ASP A 245 -13.13 2.53 -9.61
C ASP A 245 -11.88 3.08 -8.91
N VAL A 246 -11.70 4.41 -8.92
CA VAL A 246 -10.65 5.11 -8.20
C VAL A 246 -11.28 6.01 -7.14
N LEU A 247 -10.86 5.84 -5.88
CA LEU A 247 -11.19 6.72 -4.76
C LEU A 247 -10.03 7.68 -4.53
N LEU A 248 -10.22 8.96 -4.81
CA LEU A 248 -9.26 10.02 -4.51
C LEU A 248 -9.55 10.60 -3.13
N THR A 249 -8.58 10.53 -2.22
CA THR A 249 -8.79 10.86 -0.80
C THR A 249 -7.68 11.69 -0.20
N THR A 250 -8.02 12.47 0.84
CA THR A 250 -7.06 13.06 1.78
C THR A 250 -6.32 11.98 2.58
N ASN A 251 -5.32 12.37 3.35
CA ASN A 251 -4.49 11.45 4.12
C ASN A 251 -5.32 10.63 5.13
N LEU A 252 -6.04 11.29 6.05
CA LEU A 252 -6.82 10.62 7.09
C LEU A 252 -7.98 9.80 6.51
N PHE A 253 -8.74 10.37 5.58
CA PHE A 253 -9.89 9.67 4.98
C PHE A 253 -9.42 8.45 4.17
N GLY A 254 -8.30 8.58 3.46
CA GLY A 254 -7.72 7.48 2.70
C GLY A 254 -7.21 6.35 3.58
N ASP A 255 -6.66 6.66 4.75
CA ASP A 255 -6.24 5.65 5.73
C ASP A 255 -7.43 4.79 6.18
N ILE A 256 -8.49 5.45 6.65
CA ILE A 256 -9.68 4.77 7.17
C ILE A 256 -10.41 3.98 6.08
N LEU A 257 -10.68 4.61 4.93
CA LEU A 257 -11.43 3.99 3.84
C LEU A 257 -10.69 2.86 3.16
N SER A 258 -9.36 2.91 3.10
CA SER A 258 -8.58 1.80 2.53
C SER A 258 -8.57 0.57 3.43
N ASP A 259 -8.54 0.74 4.75
CA ASP A 259 -8.64 -0.38 5.70
C ASP A 259 -10.06 -0.98 5.69
N GLU A 260 -11.09 -0.14 5.56
CA GLU A 260 -12.46 -0.62 5.33
C GLU A 260 -12.57 -1.40 4.01
N ALA A 261 -12.00 -0.87 2.91
CA ALA A 261 -11.97 -1.55 1.62
C ALA A 261 -11.19 -2.87 1.68
N ALA A 262 -10.16 -2.96 2.54
CA ALA A 262 -9.40 -4.18 2.78
C ALA A 262 -10.30 -5.33 3.26
N MET A 263 -11.24 -5.03 4.15
CA MET A 263 -12.14 -6.04 4.71
C MET A 263 -13.13 -6.61 3.68
N LEU A 264 -13.35 -5.91 2.57
CA LEU A 264 -14.16 -6.43 1.45
C LEU A 264 -13.49 -7.64 0.78
N THR A 265 -12.16 -7.72 0.81
CA THR A 265 -11.37 -8.77 0.17
C THR A 265 -11.13 -10.00 1.05
N GLY A 266 -11.57 -9.97 2.30
CA GLY A 266 -11.49 -11.06 3.26
C GLY A 266 -10.31 -11.01 4.22
N SER A 267 -9.18 -10.42 3.85
CA SER A 267 -8.02 -10.24 4.74
C SER A 267 -7.12 -9.09 4.30
N ILE A 268 -6.63 -8.33 5.27
CA ILE A 268 -5.61 -7.30 5.07
C ILE A 268 -4.27 -7.89 4.58
N GLY A 269 -4.01 -9.18 4.88
CA GLY A 269 -2.81 -9.92 4.42
C GLY A 269 -2.74 -10.10 2.90
N MET A 270 -3.85 -9.87 2.18
CA MET A 270 -3.92 -9.96 0.73
C MET A 270 -3.50 -8.68 0.00
N LEU A 271 -3.38 -7.56 0.72
CA LEU A 271 -3.39 -6.25 0.09
C LEU A 271 -2.01 -5.62 0.00
N PRO A 272 -1.56 -5.33 -1.23
CA PRO A 272 -0.36 -4.55 -1.47
C PRO A 272 -0.59 -3.06 -1.33
N SER A 273 0.50 -2.31 -1.25
CA SER A 273 0.52 -0.85 -1.27
C SER A 273 1.74 -0.33 -2.01
N ALA A 274 1.59 0.77 -2.72
CA ALA A 274 2.66 1.52 -3.33
C ALA A 274 2.62 2.97 -2.85
N SER A 275 3.70 3.46 -2.26
CA SER A 275 3.90 4.88 -1.98
C SER A 275 4.82 5.45 -3.05
N VAL A 276 4.32 6.35 -3.89
CA VAL A 276 5.05 6.86 -5.06
C VAL A 276 5.22 8.37 -5.01
N GLY A 277 6.37 8.82 -5.49
CA GLY A 277 6.74 10.22 -5.69
C GLY A 277 7.07 10.50 -7.15
N ALA A 278 7.73 11.64 -7.40
CA ALA A 278 8.12 12.01 -8.76
C ALA A 278 9.19 11.07 -9.37
N SER A 279 10.08 10.51 -8.56
CA SER A 279 11.21 9.70 -9.01
C SER A 279 11.51 8.49 -8.14
N ALA A 280 10.76 8.27 -7.06
CA ALA A 280 10.97 7.18 -6.12
C ALA A 280 9.68 6.44 -5.84
N GLY A 281 9.78 5.15 -5.52
CA GLY A 281 8.67 4.31 -5.09
C GLY A 281 9.07 3.41 -3.91
N MET A 282 8.18 3.29 -2.94
CA MET A 282 8.28 2.35 -1.82
C MET A 282 7.06 1.44 -1.82
N TYR A 283 7.30 0.15 -1.71
CA TYR A 283 6.32 -0.91 -1.85
C TYR A 283 6.26 -1.74 -0.59
N GLU A 284 5.10 -1.81 0.02
CA GLU A 284 4.87 -2.44 1.32
C GLU A 284 3.47 -3.06 1.38
N PRO A 285 3.22 -4.12 2.15
CA PRO A 285 1.84 -4.56 2.39
C PRO A 285 1.10 -3.54 3.27
N ILE A 286 -0.23 -3.54 3.24
CA ILE A 286 -1.03 -2.61 4.06
C ILE A 286 -0.99 -3.00 5.55
N HIS A 287 -0.88 -4.30 5.86
CA HIS A 287 -0.86 -4.80 7.23
C HIS A 287 0.40 -4.38 8.00
N GLY A 288 0.32 -4.36 9.32
CA GLY A 288 1.44 -4.07 10.22
C GLY A 288 2.34 -5.29 10.47
N SER A 289 3.13 -5.20 11.53
CA SER A 289 4.15 -6.20 11.90
C SER A 289 3.61 -7.50 12.52
N ALA A 290 2.33 -7.56 12.92
CA ALA A 290 1.65 -8.73 13.48
C ALA A 290 2.54 -9.54 14.46
N PRO A 291 2.99 -8.95 15.56
CA PRO A 291 3.98 -9.56 16.46
C PRO A 291 3.50 -10.86 17.13
N ASP A 292 2.19 -11.05 17.21
CA ASP A 292 1.54 -12.25 17.77
C ASP A 292 1.74 -13.52 16.94
N ILE A 293 1.95 -13.40 15.63
CA ILE A 293 2.20 -14.53 14.72
C ILE A 293 3.63 -14.56 14.16
N ALA A 294 4.47 -13.60 14.50
CA ALA A 294 5.85 -13.53 14.04
C ALA A 294 6.66 -14.77 14.49
N GLY A 295 7.47 -15.33 13.57
CA GLY A 295 8.30 -16.52 13.80
C GLY A 295 7.53 -17.85 13.82
N LYS A 296 6.23 -17.85 13.44
CA LYS A 296 5.36 -19.05 13.51
C LYS A 296 5.02 -19.64 12.14
N ASP A 297 5.61 -19.16 11.06
CA ASP A 297 5.26 -19.60 9.68
C ASP A 297 3.75 -19.51 9.40
N ALA A 298 3.08 -18.46 9.91
CA ALA A 298 1.63 -18.28 9.83
C ALA A 298 1.20 -17.02 9.07
N ALA A 299 2.14 -16.13 8.77
CA ALA A 299 1.87 -14.89 8.06
C ALA A 299 1.49 -15.16 6.60
N ASN A 300 0.54 -14.36 6.08
CA ASN A 300 0.19 -14.39 4.66
C ASN A 300 1.22 -13.56 3.86
N PRO A 301 2.01 -14.15 2.94
CA PRO A 301 3.03 -13.41 2.20
C PRO A 301 2.47 -12.71 0.94
N ILE A 302 1.19 -12.92 0.60
CA ILE A 302 0.61 -12.49 -0.68
C ILE A 302 0.63 -10.97 -0.82
N GLY A 303 0.27 -10.22 0.25
CA GLY A 303 0.32 -8.76 0.22
C GLY A 303 1.71 -8.21 -0.11
N MET A 304 2.77 -8.82 0.45
CA MET A 304 4.16 -8.44 0.18
C MET A 304 4.59 -8.82 -1.24
N ILE A 305 4.25 -10.01 -1.71
CA ILE A 305 4.53 -10.48 -3.08
C ILE A 305 3.82 -9.60 -4.11
N ALA A 306 2.54 -9.27 -3.86
CA ALA A 306 1.77 -8.36 -4.71
C ALA A 306 2.30 -6.91 -4.68
N SER A 307 2.89 -6.45 -3.55
CA SER A 307 3.61 -5.17 -3.49
C SER A 307 4.83 -5.18 -4.40
N GLY A 308 5.53 -6.31 -4.50
CA GLY A 308 6.59 -6.53 -5.51
C GLY A 308 6.07 -6.43 -6.95
N ALA A 309 4.89 -6.99 -7.24
CA ALA A 309 4.26 -6.83 -8.56
C ALA A 309 3.91 -5.35 -8.86
N MET A 310 3.41 -4.60 -7.87
CA MET A 310 3.21 -3.15 -8.01
C MET A 310 4.52 -2.40 -8.31
N MET A 311 5.64 -2.79 -7.68
CA MET A 311 6.96 -2.21 -7.96
C MET A 311 7.37 -2.41 -9.42
N LEU A 312 7.22 -3.62 -9.94
CA LEU A 312 7.48 -3.92 -11.35
C LEU A 312 6.63 -3.06 -12.27
N ARG A 313 5.34 -2.94 -12.00
CA ARG A 313 4.38 -2.20 -12.82
C ARG A 313 4.59 -0.68 -12.77
N TYR A 314 4.72 -0.10 -11.57
CA TYR A 314 4.71 1.36 -11.40
C TYR A 314 6.09 2.00 -11.47
N SER A 315 7.15 1.37 -10.91
CA SER A 315 8.50 1.93 -10.95
C SER A 315 9.30 1.50 -12.17
N PHE A 316 9.11 0.25 -12.64
CA PHE A 316 9.98 -0.32 -13.67
C PHE A 316 9.31 -0.45 -15.05
N GLY A 317 7.98 -0.26 -15.13
CA GLY A 317 7.23 -0.41 -16.38
C GLY A 317 7.11 -1.85 -16.89
N MET A 318 7.42 -2.83 -16.04
CA MET A 318 7.41 -4.27 -16.31
C MET A 318 5.99 -4.84 -16.04
N GLY A 319 5.05 -4.55 -16.92
CA GLY A 319 3.65 -4.95 -16.74
C GLY A 319 3.42 -6.44 -16.90
N GLU A 320 4.09 -7.08 -17.88
CA GLU A 320 3.96 -8.52 -18.13
C GLU A 320 4.50 -9.35 -16.95
N GLU A 321 5.61 -8.92 -16.35
CA GLU A 321 6.21 -9.56 -15.18
C GLU A 321 5.31 -9.41 -13.94
N ALA A 322 4.68 -8.24 -13.80
CA ALA A 322 3.70 -8.02 -12.72
C ALA A 322 2.48 -8.93 -12.89
N ASP A 323 1.97 -9.08 -14.12
CA ASP A 323 0.86 -9.98 -14.44
C ASP A 323 1.20 -11.45 -14.16
N LEU A 324 2.45 -11.88 -14.42
CA LEU A 324 2.92 -13.23 -14.08
C LEU A 324 2.78 -13.50 -12.58
N ILE A 325 3.17 -12.55 -11.72
CA ILE A 325 3.04 -12.68 -10.27
C ILE A 325 1.57 -12.74 -9.86
N GLU A 326 0.73 -11.83 -10.35
CA GLU A 326 -0.70 -11.79 -10.02
C GLU A 326 -1.41 -13.08 -10.46
N ASN A 327 -1.10 -13.58 -11.65
CA ASN A 327 -1.64 -14.85 -12.16
C ASN A 327 -1.16 -16.06 -11.34
N ALA A 328 0.10 -16.08 -10.88
CA ALA A 328 0.62 -17.13 -10.02
C ALA A 328 -0.09 -17.16 -8.66
N ILE A 329 -0.33 -15.99 -8.05
CA ILE A 329 -1.13 -15.87 -6.82
C ILE A 329 -2.53 -16.45 -7.06
N GLN A 330 -3.21 -16.05 -8.12
CA GLN A 330 -4.55 -16.52 -8.43
C GLN A 330 -4.58 -18.05 -8.68
N ALA A 331 -3.58 -18.59 -9.37
CA ALA A 331 -3.48 -20.03 -9.62
C ALA A 331 -3.36 -20.83 -8.32
N VAL A 332 -2.54 -20.39 -7.37
CA VAL A 332 -2.38 -21.05 -6.07
C VAL A 332 -3.66 -20.95 -5.22
N LEU A 333 -4.33 -19.81 -5.24
CA LEU A 333 -5.63 -19.65 -4.60
C LEU A 333 -6.68 -20.57 -5.25
N GLY A 334 -6.65 -20.73 -6.58
CA GLY A 334 -7.51 -21.65 -7.35
C GLY A 334 -7.29 -23.13 -7.00
N GLN A 335 -6.09 -23.51 -6.55
CA GLN A 335 -5.78 -24.85 -6.02
C GLN A 335 -6.34 -25.07 -4.61
N GLY A 336 -6.97 -24.10 -4.00
CA GLY A 336 -7.54 -24.17 -2.66
C GLY A 336 -6.54 -23.96 -1.53
N CYS A 337 -5.30 -23.52 -1.80
CA CYS A 337 -4.32 -23.21 -0.77
C CYS A 337 -4.66 -21.92 -0.04
N ARG A 338 -4.58 -21.91 1.29
CA ARG A 338 -4.93 -20.76 2.14
C ARG A 338 -3.98 -20.65 3.32
N THR A 339 -3.57 -19.42 3.64
CA THR A 339 -3.01 -19.11 4.97
C THR A 339 -4.14 -18.96 6.00
N GLY A 340 -3.78 -18.91 7.29
CA GLY A 340 -4.77 -18.95 8.38
C GLY A 340 -5.80 -17.83 8.35
N ASP A 341 -5.42 -16.63 7.87
CA ASP A 341 -6.26 -15.43 7.77
C ASP A 341 -7.34 -15.50 6.68
N ILE A 342 -7.14 -16.36 5.67
CA ILE A 342 -8.06 -16.57 4.54
C ILE A 342 -8.56 -18.01 4.45
N ALA A 343 -8.38 -18.78 5.51
CA ALA A 343 -8.82 -20.18 5.55
C ALA A 343 -10.35 -20.30 5.53
N ALA A 344 -10.85 -21.30 4.78
CA ALA A 344 -12.27 -21.60 4.68
C ALA A 344 -12.48 -23.14 4.69
N PRO A 345 -13.69 -23.63 5.02
CA PRO A 345 -13.99 -25.06 4.95
C PRO A 345 -13.68 -25.65 3.56
N GLY A 346 -12.97 -26.79 3.54
CA GLY A 346 -12.60 -27.46 2.29
C GLY A 346 -11.33 -26.94 1.61
N THR A 347 -10.64 -25.97 2.22
CA THR A 347 -9.35 -25.47 1.73
C THR A 347 -8.17 -26.16 2.43
N THR A 348 -6.99 -26.10 1.79
CA THR A 348 -5.74 -26.62 2.34
C THR A 348 -5.01 -25.49 3.08
N LEU A 349 -4.87 -25.63 4.40
CA LEU A 349 -4.12 -24.69 5.23
C LEU A 349 -2.61 -24.86 4.96
N VAL A 350 -1.94 -23.77 4.66
CA VAL A 350 -0.48 -23.70 4.41
C VAL A 350 0.15 -22.57 5.23
N GLY A 351 1.44 -22.72 5.55
CA GLY A 351 2.24 -21.67 6.18
C GLY A 351 2.77 -20.65 5.18
N THR A 352 3.46 -19.64 5.69
CA THR A 352 4.10 -18.57 4.90
C THR A 352 5.04 -19.13 3.85
N LYS A 353 5.91 -20.06 4.26
CA LYS A 353 6.90 -20.69 3.39
C LYS A 353 6.24 -21.51 2.28
N GLU A 354 5.31 -22.40 2.63
CA GLU A 354 4.63 -23.24 1.64
C GLU A 354 3.82 -22.41 0.64
N MET A 355 3.13 -21.36 1.09
CA MET A 355 2.42 -20.44 0.19
C MET A 355 3.39 -19.80 -0.81
N SER A 356 4.54 -19.34 -0.34
CA SER A 356 5.59 -18.73 -1.17
C SER A 356 6.17 -19.72 -2.19
N ASP A 357 6.49 -20.95 -1.76
CA ASP A 357 7.03 -21.99 -2.62
C ASP A 357 6.04 -22.36 -3.74
N ARG A 358 4.74 -22.44 -3.43
CA ARG A 358 3.69 -22.72 -4.43
C ARG A 358 3.52 -21.60 -5.45
N ILE A 359 3.62 -20.32 -5.02
CA ILE A 359 3.58 -19.18 -5.93
C ILE A 359 4.81 -19.21 -6.85
N LEU A 360 6.00 -19.46 -6.32
CA LEU A 360 7.22 -19.63 -7.09
C LEU A 360 7.11 -20.74 -8.15
N GLN A 361 6.59 -21.91 -7.77
CA GLN A 361 6.35 -23.02 -8.69
C GLN A 361 5.37 -22.69 -9.80
N SER A 362 4.40 -21.80 -9.53
CA SER A 362 3.42 -21.35 -10.53
C SER A 362 3.97 -20.34 -11.54
N ILE A 363 5.09 -19.70 -11.22
CA ILE A 363 5.79 -18.80 -12.15
C ILE A 363 6.61 -19.57 -13.18
N GLY A 364 7.12 -20.75 -12.84
CA GLY A 364 7.86 -21.68 -13.72
C GLY A 364 9.36 -21.46 -13.65
#